data_83d66d8474fc7f9aaaf19784950c55cc
#
_entry.id   83d66d8474fc7f9aaaf19784950c55cc
#
_cell.length_a   1.000
_cell.length_b   1.000
_cell.length_c   1.000
_cell.angle_alpha   90.00
_cell.angle_beta   90.00
_cell.angle_gamma   90.00
#
_symmetry.space_group_name_H-M   'P 1'
#
loop_
_entity.id
_entity.type
_entity.pdbx_description
1 polymer ?
#
loop_
_entity_poly.entity_id
_entity_poly.type
_entity_poly.pdbx_seq_one_letter_code
_entity_poly.pdbx_strand_id
1 'polypeptide(L)'
;MSGVAPAAEIINGIPRFFVSTGNGTFDSNGDYGDDILRIEAPNGVMKIADHFTSYNPDALNVADNDVSSGGPMLLPDQAFGGHQRMLVLAAEEGRSYVVDRDNMGGFSATTNNL
;
A
#
# COMPACT_ATOMS: atom_id res chain seq x y z
N MET A 1 -11.76 0.02 9.49
CA MET A 1 -12.00 -0.85 8.31
C MET A 1 -12.28 0.05 7.12
N SER A 2 -11.43 -0.02 6.12
CA SER A 2 -11.58 0.77 4.91
C SER A 2 -12.86 0.36 4.17
N GLY A 3 -13.80 1.28 4.03
CA GLY A 3 -14.98 1.11 3.19
C GLY A 3 -14.71 1.35 1.70
N VAL A 4 -13.44 1.41 1.31
CA VAL A 4 -13.00 1.77 -0.04
C VAL A 4 -12.75 0.53 -0.88
N ALA A 5 -13.14 0.59 -2.14
CA ALA A 5 -12.88 -0.50 -3.07
C ALA A 5 -11.38 -0.65 -3.36
N PRO A 6 -10.88 -1.87 -3.58
CA PRO A 6 -9.53 -2.08 -4.09
C PRO A 6 -9.33 -1.38 -5.43
N ALA A 7 -8.13 -0.80 -5.63
CA ALA A 7 -7.70 -0.41 -6.96
C ALA A 7 -7.12 -1.64 -7.69
N ALA A 8 -7.28 -1.72 -9.01
CA ALA A 8 -6.84 -2.90 -9.76
C ALA A 8 -6.24 -2.53 -11.12
N GLU A 9 -5.28 -3.35 -11.55
CA GLU A 9 -4.67 -3.29 -12.86
C GLU A 9 -4.30 -4.68 -13.36
N ILE A 10 -3.92 -4.81 -14.62
CA ILE A 10 -3.33 -6.02 -15.19
C ILE A 10 -1.98 -5.66 -15.79
N ILE A 11 -0.91 -6.27 -15.33
CA ILE A 11 0.45 -6.10 -15.85
C ILE A 11 0.98 -7.43 -16.35
N ASN A 12 1.35 -7.49 -17.61
CA ASN A 12 1.83 -8.71 -18.28
C ASN A 12 0.89 -9.91 -18.09
N GLY A 13 -0.42 -9.66 -18.11
CA GLY A 13 -1.43 -10.70 -17.93
C GLY A 13 -1.66 -11.13 -16.47
N ILE A 14 -0.97 -10.53 -15.50
CA ILE A 14 -1.14 -10.82 -14.07
C ILE A 14 -2.03 -9.76 -13.45
N PRO A 15 -3.18 -10.13 -12.86
CA PRO A 15 -4.00 -9.23 -12.08
C PRO A 15 -3.26 -8.78 -10.82
N ARG A 16 -3.32 -7.48 -10.54
CA ARG A 16 -2.81 -6.83 -9.32
C ARG A 16 -3.93 -6.07 -8.66
N PHE A 17 -4.04 -6.21 -7.35
CA PHE A 17 -5.00 -5.50 -6.53
C PHE A 17 -4.23 -4.73 -5.46
N PHE A 18 -4.62 -3.48 -5.25
CA PHE A 18 -4.07 -2.65 -4.20
C PHE A 18 -5.15 -2.38 -3.17
N VAL A 19 -4.85 -2.71 -1.93
CA VAL A 19 -5.75 -2.52 -0.80
C VAL A 19 -4.99 -1.83 0.33
N SER A 20 -5.70 -1.09 1.17
CA SER A 20 -5.15 -0.58 2.41
C SER A 20 -5.84 -1.26 3.59
N THR A 21 -5.07 -1.57 4.62
CA THR A 21 -5.55 -2.15 5.87
C THR A 21 -5.71 -1.04 6.91
N GLY A 22 -6.62 -1.22 7.85
CA GLY A 22 -6.80 -0.31 8.99
C GLY A 22 -5.88 -0.67 10.15
N ASN A 23 -6.13 -0.01 11.29
CA ASN A 23 -5.41 -0.24 12.53
C ASN A 23 -5.27 -1.72 12.87
N GLY A 24 -4.09 -2.11 13.27
CA GLY A 24 -3.77 -3.47 13.63
C GLY A 24 -2.29 -3.65 13.91
N THR A 25 -1.94 -4.84 14.35
CA THR A 25 -0.55 -5.20 14.55
C THR A 25 0.15 -5.28 13.18
N PHE A 26 1.33 -4.70 13.12
CA PHE A 26 2.27 -4.93 12.04
C PHE A 26 3.44 -5.76 12.57
N ASP A 27 3.75 -6.84 11.85
CA ASP A 27 5.01 -7.55 12.02
C ASP A 27 5.53 -8.02 10.66
N SER A 28 6.79 -8.40 10.58
CA SER A 28 7.40 -8.91 9.34
C SER A 28 7.00 -10.36 9.01
N ASN A 29 6.09 -10.97 9.77
CA ASN A 29 5.72 -12.39 9.69
C ASN A 29 4.31 -12.63 9.13
N GLY A 30 3.59 -11.57 8.78
CA GLY A 30 2.29 -11.72 8.13
C GLY A 30 1.14 -10.90 8.71
N ASP A 31 1.40 -10.11 9.75
CA ASP A 31 0.45 -9.12 10.25
C ASP A 31 0.71 -7.79 9.56
N TYR A 32 -0.29 -7.30 8.82
CA TYR A 32 -0.22 -6.12 7.98
C TYR A 32 -1.26 -5.09 8.43
N GLY A 33 -1.10 -4.54 9.64
CA GLY A 33 -1.87 -3.40 10.12
C GLY A 33 -1.30 -2.09 9.60
N ASP A 34 -2.17 -1.15 9.21
CA ASP A 34 -1.80 0.16 8.66
C ASP A 34 -0.89 0.12 7.42
N ASP A 35 -1.16 -0.83 6.53
CA ASP A 35 -0.38 -1.09 5.33
C ASP A 35 -1.11 -0.77 4.04
N ILE A 36 -0.35 -0.59 2.97
CA ILE A 36 -0.82 -0.68 1.60
C ILE A 36 -0.26 -1.98 1.02
N LEU A 37 -1.12 -2.86 0.55
CA LEU A 37 -0.75 -4.18 0.03
C LEU A 37 -0.92 -4.24 -1.48
N ARG A 38 0.05 -4.82 -2.18
CA ARG A 38 -0.10 -5.33 -3.53
C ARG A 38 -0.36 -6.83 -3.49
N ILE A 39 -1.55 -7.22 -3.90
CA ILE A 39 -1.97 -8.62 -4.02
C ILE A 39 -1.93 -8.99 -5.49
N GLU A 40 -1.31 -10.09 -5.81
CA GLU A 40 -1.25 -10.66 -7.16
C GLU A 40 -1.91 -12.02 -7.20
N ALA A 41 -2.47 -12.38 -8.36
CA ALA A 41 -3.08 -13.67 -8.59
C ALA A 41 -2.44 -14.39 -9.80
N PRO A 42 -1.14 -14.74 -9.76
CA PRO A 42 -0.54 -15.55 -10.78
C PRO A 42 -1.20 -16.95 -10.75
N ASN A 43 -1.60 -17.44 -11.92
CA ASN A 43 -2.29 -18.73 -12.04
C ASN A 43 -3.58 -18.85 -11.18
N GLY A 44 -4.23 -17.72 -10.90
CA GLY A 44 -5.50 -17.69 -10.16
C GLY A 44 -5.36 -17.82 -8.63
N VAL A 45 -4.16 -17.92 -8.08
CA VAL A 45 -3.91 -17.99 -6.64
C VAL A 45 -3.46 -16.63 -6.11
N MET A 46 -4.25 -16.05 -5.19
CA MET A 46 -3.95 -14.75 -4.58
C MET A 46 -2.79 -14.87 -3.58
N LYS A 47 -1.87 -13.93 -3.65
CA LYS A 47 -0.77 -13.78 -2.70
C LYS A 47 -0.44 -12.30 -2.48
N ILE A 48 0.04 -11.93 -1.31
CA ILE A 48 0.67 -10.64 -1.08
C ILE A 48 2.03 -10.69 -1.78
N ALA A 49 2.20 -9.82 -2.77
CA ALA A 49 3.42 -9.76 -3.59
C ALA A 49 4.37 -8.66 -3.12
N ASP A 50 3.83 -7.60 -2.50
CA ASP A 50 4.59 -6.47 -1.99
C ASP A 50 3.74 -5.65 -1.03
N HIS A 51 4.35 -4.78 -0.24
CA HIS A 51 3.65 -3.89 0.67
C HIS A 51 4.43 -2.58 0.89
N PHE A 52 3.73 -1.61 1.43
CA PHE A 52 4.30 -0.41 2.02
C PHE A 52 3.73 -0.24 3.43
N THR A 53 4.62 -0.09 4.40
CA THR A 53 4.29 0.26 5.78
C THR A 53 4.95 1.59 6.11
N SER A 54 4.21 2.52 6.72
CA SER A 54 4.80 3.78 7.20
C SER A 54 5.87 3.48 8.27
N TYR A 55 6.82 4.41 8.46
CA TYR A 55 7.93 4.22 9.41
C TYR A 55 7.47 4.16 10.88
N ASN A 56 6.24 4.57 11.18
CA ASN A 56 5.69 4.75 12.54
C ASN A 56 4.37 3.99 12.76
N PRO A 57 4.24 2.70 12.41
CA PRO A 57 2.96 1.99 12.47
C PRO A 57 2.41 1.91 13.90
N ASP A 58 3.25 1.70 14.90
CA ASP A 58 2.82 1.65 16.30
C ASP A 58 2.21 2.97 16.76
N ALA A 59 2.78 4.10 16.34
CA ALA A 59 2.25 5.42 16.70
C ALA A 59 0.91 5.70 16.01
N LEU A 60 0.75 5.28 14.76
CA LEU A 60 -0.53 5.38 14.05
C LEU A 60 -1.59 4.51 14.72
N ASN A 61 -1.27 3.28 15.04
CA ASN A 61 -2.18 2.36 15.70
C ASN A 61 -2.63 2.88 17.09
N VAL A 62 -1.71 3.44 17.90
CA VAL A 62 -2.05 4.03 19.19
C VAL A 62 -2.92 5.28 19.05
N ALA A 63 -2.71 6.07 18.01
CA ALA A 63 -3.46 7.30 17.77
C ALA A 63 -4.80 7.06 17.05
N ASP A 64 -5.09 5.81 16.64
CA ASP A 64 -6.26 5.45 15.83
C ASP A 64 -6.31 6.22 14.50
N ASN A 65 -5.15 6.38 13.85
CA ASN A 65 -4.97 7.10 12.59
C ASN A 65 -4.79 6.12 11.42
N ASP A 66 -5.88 5.70 10.84
CA ASP A 66 -5.85 4.73 9.73
C ASP A 66 -5.13 5.25 8.49
N VAL A 67 -4.18 4.47 7.99
CA VAL A 67 -3.62 4.66 6.64
C VAL A 67 -4.71 4.41 5.59
N SER A 68 -5.69 3.60 5.93
CA SER A 68 -6.71 3.10 4.99
C SER A 68 -7.86 4.06 4.66
N SER A 69 -7.96 5.22 5.32
CA SER A 69 -9.18 6.05 5.24
C SER A 69 -9.48 6.56 3.83
N GLY A 70 -8.48 6.88 3.03
CA GLY A 70 -8.64 7.40 1.68
C GLY A 70 -8.72 6.34 0.57
N GLY A 71 -8.26 5.13 0.81
CA GLY A 71 -8.09 4.07 -0.20
C GLY A 71 -7.07 4.39 -1.29
N PRO A 72 -6.48 3.36 -1.92
CA PRO A 72 -5.48 3.56 -2.97
C PRO A 72 -6.12 3.99 -4.29
N MET A 73 -5.52 4.98 -4.96
CA MET A 73 -5.88 5.41 -6.30
C MET A 73 -4.66 5.26 -7.21
N LEU A 74 -4.82 4.56 -8.33
CA LEU A 74 -3.76 4.40 -9.32
C LEU A 74 -3.61 5.68 -10.14
N LEU A 75 -2.39 6.18 -10.24
CA LEU A 75 -2.06 7.29 -11.13
C LEU A 75 -1.81 6.75 -12.56
N PRO A 76 -2.05 7.56 -13.60
CA PRO A 76 -1.63 7.23 -14.95
C PRO A 76 -0.13 6.94 -15.01
N ASP A 77 0.27 6.01 -15.87
CA ASP A 77 1.68 5.68 -16.06
C ASP A 77 2.46 6.91 -16.53
N GLN A 78 3.61 7.14 -15.93
CA GLN A 78 4.48 8.27 -16.25
C GLN A 78 5.42 7.90 -17.38
N ALA A 79 5.53 8.78 -18.38
CA ALA A 79 6.44 8.57 -19.51
C ALA A 79 7.92 8.75 -19.17
N PHE A 80 8.21 9.45 -18.07
CA PHE A 80 9.57 9.84 -17.66
C PHE A 80 9.74 9.70 -16.15
N GLY A 81 10.99 9.47 -15.73
CA GLY A 81 11.35 9.32 -14.32
C GLY A 81 11.67 7.89 -13.92
N GLY A 82 12.18 7.73 -12.71
CA GLY A 82 12.56 6.43 -12.15
C GLY A 82 11.37 5.58 -11.70
N HIS A 83 10.20 6.19 -11.48
CA HIS A 83 8.99 5.54 -10.99
C HIS A 83 7.85 5.76 -11.98
N GLN A 84 7.62 4.77 -12.84
CA GLN A 84 6.65 4.90 -13.93
C GLN A 84 5.21 4.66 -13.48
N ARG A 85 5.02 3.76 -12.53
CA ARG A 85 3.69 3.38 -12.04
C ARG A 85 3.57 3.71 -10.57
N MET A 86 2.69 4.64 -10.26
CA MET A 86 2.49 5.09 -8.88
C MET A 86 1.03 4.97 -8.47
N LEU A 87 0.81 4.82 -7.19
CA LEU A 87 -0.49 5.02 -6.54
C LEU A 87 -0.38 6.16 -5.53
N VAL A 88 -1.50 6.75 -5.21
CA VAL A 88 -1.63 7.74 -4.14
C VAL A 88 -2.71 7.30 -3.16
N LEU A 89 -2.49 7.59 -1.89
CA LEU A 89 -3.43 7.33 -0.82
C LEU A 89 -3.33 8.47 0.21
N ALA A 90 -4.48 8.95 0.68
CA ALA A 90 -4.56 9.93 1.76
C ALA A 90 -4.89 9.22 3.08
N ALA A 91 -4.11 9.48 4.12
CA ALA A 91 -4.25 8.89 5.44
C ALA A 91 -4.81 9.88 6.46
N GLU A 92 -5.38 9.39 7.56
CA GLU A 92 -6.00 10.19 8.60
C GLU A 92 -5.01 11.10 9.34
N GLU A 93 -3.74 10.74 9.37
CA GLU A 93 -2.69 11.61 9.93
C GLU A 93 -2.48 12.91 9.12
N GLY A 94 -3.24 13.14 8.04
CA GLY A 94 -3.14 14.33 7.19
C GLY A 94 -2.02 14.27 6.16
N ARG A 95 -1.47 13.10 5.88
CA ARG A 95 -0.47 12.86 4.84
C ARG A 95 -1.06 12.18 3.63
N SER A 96 -0.43 12.42 2.48
CA SER A 96 -0.64 11.64 1.28
C SER A 96 0.62 10.85 0.98
N TYR A 97 0.46 9.55 0.78
CA TYR A 97 1.54 8.66 0.38
C TYR A 97 1.49 8.48 -1.13
N VAL A 98 2.62 8.66 -1.79
CA VAL A 98 2.80 8.34 -3.21
C VAL A 98 3.78 7.18 -3.27
N VAL A 99 3.29 6.03 -3.72
CA VAL A 99 4.00 4.75 -3.63
C VAL A 99 4.21 4.18 -5.03
N ASP A 100 5.43 3.70 -5.31
CA ASP A 100 5.72 2.96 -6.54
C ASP A 100 5.01 1.61 -6.51
N ARG A 101 4.15 1.35 -7.50
CA ARG A 101 3.39 0.08 -7.60
C ARG A 101 4.24 -1.13 -7.94
N ASP A 102 5.42 -0.92 -8.53
CA ASP A 102 6.31 -2.00 -8.91
C ASP A 102 7.32 -2.35 -7.80
N ASN A 103 7.61 -1.39 -6.91
CA ASN A 103 8.48 -1.60 -5.75
C ASN A 103 8.00 -0.71 -4.60
N MET A 104 7.14 -1.25 -3.75
CA MET A 104 6.43 -0.48 -2.74
C MET A 104 7.27 -0.09 -1.52
N GLY A 105 8.50 -0.61 -1.40
CA GLY A 105 9.48 -0.20 -0.40
C GLY A 105 9.43 -0.97 0.92
N GLY A 106 8.40 -1.73 1.19
CA GLY A 106 8.27 -2.51 2.42
C GLY A 106 8.23 -1.64 3.67
N PHE A 107 8.89 -2.08 4.73
CA PHE A 107 8.99 -1.37 6.00
C PHE A 107 10.42 -0.89 6.29
N SER A 108 10.51 0.33 6.82
CA SER A 108 11.73 0.85 7.44
C SER A 108 11.37 1.63 8.70
N ALA A 109 12.01 1.30 9.83
CA ALA A 109 11.75 1.95 11.11
C ALA A 109 12.26 3.40 11.21
N THR A 110 12.97 3.89 10.22
CA THR A 110 13.61 5.21 10.25
C THR A 110 13.07 6.20 9.23
N THR A 111 12.61 5.71 8.09
CA THR A 111 12.08 6.56 7.00
C THR A 111 11.01 5.80 6.22
N ASN A 112 10.13 6.52 5.55
CA ASN A 112 9.33 5.91 4.51
C ASN A 112 10.22 5.62 3.30
N ASN A 113 10.20 4.38 2.80
CA ASN A 113 10.99 3.95 1.64
C ASN A 113 10.25 4.29 0.32
N LEU A 114 9.96 5.56 0.10
CA LEU A 114 9.21 6.05 -1.07
C LEU A 114 10.11 6.81 -2.02
#